data_01cadc686a9c2684b921a1491c62f037
#
_entry.id   01cadc686a9c2684b921a1491c62f037
#
_cell.length_a   1.000
_cell.length_b   1.000
_cell.length_c   1.000
_cell.angle_alpha   90.00
_cell.angle_beta   90.00
_cell.angle_gamma   90.00
#
_symmetry.space_group_name_H-M   'P 1'
#
loop_
_entity.id
_entity.type
_entity.pdbx_description
1 polymer ?
#
loop_
_entity_poly.entity_id
_entity_poly.type
_entity_poly.pdbx_seq_one_letter_code
_entity_poly.pdbx_strand_id
1 'polypeptide(L)'
;MKTTFSRQFAMIAALLLLCLLITGVSFRFLMLGTIESQNQQTMIRDAEAVAELAEAYDSVGDLQNNFDFHISLSLFTKVGDAEALLCDTDGVIRICSCEKFSCDHIGQTVDPVLLAEIQKDGSWYEETSLSSIYDEPRYLAGQMLLASDGEQIG
;
A
#
# COMPACT_ATOMS: atom_id res chain seq x y z
N MET A 1 -50.76 -0.74 38.89
CA MET A 1 -50.28 0.29 37.94
C MET A 1 -48.77 0.30 37.73
N LYS A 2 -47.93 -0.24 38.62
CA LYS A 2 -46.44 -0.29 38.44
C LYS A 2 -45.95 -1.24 37.33
N THR A 3 -46.71 -2.29 37.01
CA THR A 3 -46.29 -3.31 36.04
C THR A 3 -46.44 -2.90 34.55
N THR A 4 -47.42 -2.06 34.24
CA THR A 4 -47.64 -1.58 32.86
C THR A 4 -46.59 -0.53 32.48
N PHE A 5 -46.24 0.37 33.34
CA PHE A 5 -45.21 1.36 33.12
C PHE A 5 -43.83 0.72 32.95
N SER A 6 -43.48 -0.23 33.83
CA SER A 6 -42.22 -0.98 33.74
C SER A 6 -42.10 -1.75 32.41
N ARG A 7 -43.21 -2.33 31.92
CA ARG A 7 -43.25 -3.08 30.66
C ARG A 7 -43.09 -2.17 29.43
N GLN A 8 -43.73 -0.98 29.46
CA GLN A 8 -43.56 0.02 28.41
C GLN A 8 -42.14 0.60 28.40
N PHE A 9 -41.60 0.89 29.55
CA PHE A 9 -40.21 1.35 29.66
C PHE A 9 -39.20 0.33 29.15
N ALA A 10 -39.38 -0.96 29.48
CA ALA A 10 -38.52 -2.04 29.00
C ALA A 10 -38.60 -2.21 27.49
N MET A 11 -39.80 -2.07 26.88
CA MET A 11 -39.96 -2.15 25.43
C MET A 11 -39.26 -0.99 24.71
N ILE A 12 -39.37 0.26 25.24
CA ILE A 12 -38.71 1.43 24.65
C ILE A 12 -37.19 1.30 24.78
N ALA A 13 -36.70 0.88 25.95
CA ALA A 13 -35.27 0.65 26.16
C ALA A 13 -34.70 -0.44 25.24
N ALA A 14 -35.43 -1.55 25.05
CA ALA A 14 -35.03 -2.61 24.14
C ALA A 14 -34.99 -2.13 22.69
N LEU A 15 -35.97 -1.32 22.27
CA LEU A 15 -36.01 -0.76 20.91
C LEU A 15 -34.86 0.22 20.67
N LEU A 16 -34.53 1.06 21.64
CA LEU A 16 -33.38 1.97 21.57
C LEU A 16 -32.05 1.21 21.47
N LEU A 17 -31.88 0.16 22.31
CA LEU A 17 -30.69 -0.69 22.25
C LEU A 17 -30.56 -1.39 20.89
N LEU A 18 -31.67 -1.89 20.34
CA LEU A 18 -31.68 -2.51 19.01
C LEU A 18 -31.27 -1.50 17.91
N CYS A 19 -31.82 -0.29 17.94
CA CYS A 19 -31.43 0.77 17.01
C CYS A 19 -29.94 1.12 17.12
N LEU A 20 -29.41 1.24 18.33
CA LEU A 20 -27.99 1.51 18.55
C LEU A 20 -27.10 0.39 18.04
N LEU A 21 -27.49 -0.88 18.23
CA LEU A 21 -26.76 -2.02 17.70
C LEU A 21 -26.75 -2.03 16.17
N ILE A 22 -27.89 -1.83 15.52
CA ILE A 22 -27.99 -1.78 14.07
C ILE A 22 -27.14 -0.63 13.52
N THR A 23 -27.23 0.55 14.11
CA THR A 23 -26.44 1.73 13.69
C THR A 23 -24.95 1.48 13.87
N GLY A 24 -24.53 0.91 15.00
CA GLY A 24 -23.13 0.60 15.29
C GLY A 24 -22.54 -0.44 14.32
N VAL A 25 -23.29 -1.49 14.03
CA VAL A 25 -22.88 -2.52 13.06
C VAL A 25 -22.77 -1.91 11.65
N SER A 26 -23.79 -1.16 11.22
CA SER A 26 -23.78 -0.49 9.90
C SER A 26 -22.60 0.48 9.76
N PHE A 27 -22.34 1.28 10.79
CA PHE A 27 -21.21 2.21 10.81
C PHE A 27 -19.87 1.48 10.70
N ARG A 28 -19.72 0.35 11.41
CA ARG A 28 -18.51 -0.47 11.33
C ARG A 28 -18.27 -1.01 9.93
N PHE A 29 -19.30 -1.52 9.25
CA PHE A 29 -19.19 -2.03 7.88
C PHE A 29 -18.80 -0.91 6.90
N LEU A 30 -19.44 0.25 7.01
CA LEU A 30 -19.14 1.40 6.15
C LEU A 30 -17.70 1.90 6.35
N MET A 31 -17.25 2.01 7.61
CA MET A 31 -15.90 2.46 7.94
C MET A 31 -14.83 1.51 7.40
N LEU A 32 -14.98 0.20 7.60
CA LEU A 32 -14.00 -0.77 7.12
C LEU A 32 -13.85 -0.72 5.61
N GLY A 33 -14.94 -0.72 4.85
CA GLY A 33 -14.89 -0.65 3.40
C GLY A 33 -14.32 0.68 2.86
N THR A 34 -14.61 1.78 3.54
CA THR A 34 -14.08 3.10 3.13
C THR A 34 -12.58 3.23 3.41
N ILE A 35 -12.13 2.76 4.58
CA ILE A 35 -10.70 2.80 4.97
C ILE A 35 -9.87 1.95 4.01
N GLU A 36 -10.30 0.74 3.71
CA GLU A 36 -9.60 -0.16 2.79
C GLU A 36 -9.48 0.45 1.39
N SER A 37 -10.57 0.97 0.84
CA SER A 37 -10.55 1.63 -0.48
C SER A 37 -9.68 2.89 -0.50
N GLN A 38 -9.67 3.69 0.57
CA GLN A 38 -8.82 4.88 0.66
C GLN A 38 -7.34 4.49 0.79
N ASN A 39 -7.01 3.49 1.58
CA ASN A 39 -5.64 2.99 1.71
C ASN A 39 -5.12 2.48 0.37
N GLN A 40 -5.91 1.67 -0.35
CA GLN A 40 -5.55 1.18 -1.68
C GLN A 40 -5.25 2.34 -2.65
N GLN A 41 -6.15 3.31 -2.75
CA GLN A 41 -5.95 4.46 -3.64
C GLN A 41 -4.72 5.29 -3.26
N THR A 42 -4.48 5.48 -1.97
CA THR A 42 -3.31 6.21 -1.50
C THR A 42 -2.03 5.46 -1.84
N MET A 43 -1.96 4.17 -1.57
CA MET A 43 -0.76 3.36 -1.84
C MET A 43 -0.45 3.24 -3.34
N ILE A 44 -1.46 3.07 -4.19
CA ILE A 44 -1.27 3.05 -5.65
C ILE A 44 -0.72 4.41 -6.12
N ARG A 45 -1.30 5.51 -5.64
CA ARG A 45 -0.83 6.86 -5.96
C ARG A 45 0.60 7.12 -5.48
N ASP A 46 0.95 6.61 -4.31
CA ASP A 46 2.31 6.74 -3.76
C ASP A 46 3.31 5.91 -4.58
N ALA A 47 2.91 4.71 -5.03
CA ALA A 47 3.72 3.89 -5.94
C ALA A 47 3.91 4.60 -7.31
N GLU A 48 2.87 5.21 -7.86
CA GLU A 48 2.94 6.02 -9.08
C GLU A 48 3.89 7.21 -8.91
N ALA A 49 3.82 7.93 -7.79
CA ALA A 49 4.71 9.05 -7.51
C ALA A 49 6.19 8.61 -7.36
N VAL A 50 6.44 7.42 -6.81
CA VAL A 50 7.80 6.84 -6.77
C VAL A 50 8.26 6.45 -8.18
N ALA A 51 7.38 5.91 -9.02
CA ALA A 51 7.70 5.60 -10.41
C ALA A 51 8.05 6.86 -11.23
N GLU A 52 7.26 7.93 -11.12
CA GLU A 52 7.53 9.23 -11.74
C GLU A 52 8.87 9.83 -11.25
N LEU A 53 9.16 9.69 -9.94
CA LEU A 53 10.42 10.12 -9.38
C LEU A 53 11.59 9.34 -10.00
N ALA A 54 11.48 8.01 -10.12
CA ALA A 54 12.49 7.17 -10.71
C ALA A 54 12.73 7.52 -12.19
N GLU A 55 11.67 7.69 -12.97
CA GLU A 55 11.74 8.11 -14.39
C GLU A 55 12.46 9.45 -14.54
N ALA A 56 12.15 10.44 -13.69
CA ALA A 56 12.80 11.75 -13.73
C ALA A 56 14.32 11.67 -13.49
N TYR A 57 14.76 10.80 -12.60
CA TYR A 57 16.19 10.62 -12.30
C TYR A 57 16.88 9.66 -13.27
N ASP A 58 16.19 8.69 -13.85
CA ASP A 58 16.75 7.77 -14.86
C ASP A 58 17.23 8.54 -16.11
N SER A 59 16.51 9.59 -16.49
CA SER A 59 16.89 10.48 -17.59
C SER A 59 18.22 11.20 -17.36
N VAL A 60 18.72 11.26 -16.12
CA VAL A 60 19.95 11.97 -15.72
C VAL A 60 21.12 11.00 -15.51
N GLY A 61 20.87 9.71 -15.32
CA GLY A 61 21.92 8.69 -15.14
C GLY A 61 21.46 7.45 -14.36
N ASP A 62 22.42 6.63 -13.96
CA ASP A 62 22.19 5.38 -13.23
C ASP A 62 21.53 5.62 -11.86
N LEU A 63 20.29 5.19 -11.70
CA LEU A 63 19.49 5.32 -10.47
C LEU A 63 20.18 4.70 -9.25
N GLN A 64 20.87 3.56 -9.43
CA GLN A 64 21.51 2.85 -8.31
C GLN A 64 22.62 3.65 -7.65
N ASN A 65 23.33 4.46 -8.42
CA ASN A 65 24.46 5.26 -7.93
C ASN A 65 24.10 6.74 -7.74
N ASN A 66 22.83 7.11 -7.97
CA ASN A 66 22.39 8.50 -7.84
C ASN A 66 22.04 8.83 -6.38
N PHE A 67 22.94 9.54 -5.72
CA PHE A 67 22.78 9.92 -4.30
C PHE A 67 21.55 10.81 -4.07
N ASP A 68 21.27 11.75 -4.99
CA ASP A 68 20.14 12.66 -4.87
C ASP A 68 18.80 11.91 -5.01
N PHE A 69 18.77 10.88 -5.87
CA PHE A 69 17.63 9.99 -5.98
C PHE A 69 17.37 9.24 -4.65
N HIS A 70 18.41 8.66 -4.05
CA HIS A 70 18.28 7.95 -2.78
C HIS A 70 17.78 8.85 -1.65
N ILE A 71 18.27 10.10 -1.56
CA ILE A 71 17.77 11.07 -0.58
C ILE A 71 16.29 11.39 -0.84
N SER A 72 15.93 11.67 -2.09
CA SER A 72 14.55 12.01 -2.47
C SER A 72 13.59 10.87 -2.16
N LEU A 73 13.97 9.65 -2.51
CA LEU A 73 13.21 8.44 -2.21
C LEU A 73 13.03 8.23 -0.70
N SER A 74 14.12 8.37 0.07
CA SER A 74 14.08 8.22 1.54
C SER A 74 13.21 9.29 2.20
N LEU A 75 13.24 10.53 1.71
CA LEU A 75 12.37 11.60 2.23
C LEU A 75 10.91 11.34 1.90
N PHE A 76 10.61 10.92 0.68
CA PHE A 76 9.26 10.60 0.24
C PHE A 76 8.65 9.49 1.09
N THR A 77 9.38 8.39 1.26
CA THR A 77 8.90 7.23 2.02
C THR A 77 8.76 7.51 3.53
N LYS A 78 9.63 8.34 4.11
CA LYS A 78 9.50 8.79 5.51
C LYS A 78 8.25 9.64 5.75
N VAL A 79 7.90 10.51 4.82
CA VAL A 79 6.70 11.35 4.94
C VAL A 79 5.42 10.49 4.82
N GLY A 80 5.45 9.47 3.94
CA GLY A 80 4.35 8.54 3.73
C GLY A 80 4.23 7.42 4.77
N ASP A 81 5.21 7.29 5.71
CA ASP A 81 5.35 6.14 6.62
C ASP A 81 5.28 4.81 5.86
N ALA A 82 5.99 4.77 4.72
CA ALA A 82 6.01 3.66 3.79
C ALA A 82 7.45 3.21 3.51
N GLU A 83 7.60 2.08 2.85
CA GLU A 83 8.86 1.57 2.34
C GLU A 83 8.73 1.36 0.83
N ALA A 84 9.73 1.77 0.07
CA ALA A 84 9.76 1.58 -1.37
C ALA A 84 10.91 0.65 -1.78
N LEU A 85 10.59 -0.28 -2.67
CA LEU A 85 11.51 -1.21 -3.30
C LEU A 85 11.45 -1.00 -4.80
N LEU A 86 12.59 -0.82 -5.46
CA LEU A 86 12.65 -0.77 -6.92
C LEU A 86 13.34 -2.03 -7.43
N CYS A 87 12.66 -2.73 -8.34
CA CYS A 87 13.13 -3.94 -8.98
C CYS A 87 13.51 -3.65 -10.44
N ASP A 88 14.42 -4.44 -10.99
CA ASP A 88 14.62 -4.49 -12.43
C ASP A 88 13.54 -5.32 -13.15
N THR A 89 13.64 -5.44 -14.45
CA THR A 89 12.70 -6.22 -15.30
C THR A 89 12.67 -7.71 -14.99
N ASP A 90 13.70 -8.24 -14.35
CA ASP A 90 13.77 -9.63 -13.88
C ASP A 90 13.20 -9.79 -12.46
N GLY A 91 12.73 -8.70 -11.84
CA GLY A 91 12.17 -8.67 -10.50
C GLY A 91 13.20 -8.67 -9.38
N VAL A 92 14.48 -8.45 -9.70
CA VAL A 92 15.52 -8.37 -8.67
C VAL A 92 15.51 -6.97 -8.04
N ILE A 93 15.38 -6.91 -6.71
CA ILE A 93 15.39 -5.65 -5.97
C ILE A 93 16.78 -5.02 -6.06
N ARG A 94 16.84 -3.83 -6.64
CA ARG A 94 18.07 -3.04 -6.85
C ARG A 94 18.20 -1.87 -5.90
N ILE A 95 17.09 -1.28 -5.50
CA ILE A 95 17.05 -0.11 -4.62
C ILE A 95 16.01 -0.34 -3.54
N CYS A 96 16.33 0.04 -2.31
CA CYS A 96 15.45 0.03 -1.16
C CYS A 96 15.53 1.38 -0.44
N SER A 97 14.40 1.93 -0.03
CA SER A 97 14.34 3.19 0.73
C SER A 97 14.75 3.06 2.20
N CYS A 98 15.05 1.84 2.68
CA CYS A 98 15.49 1.63 4.04
C CYS A 98 16.82 2.37 4.31
N GLU A 99 16.99 2.88 5.53
CA GLU A 99 18.14 3.73 5.93
C GLU A 99 19.51 3.02 5.91
N LYS A 100 19.54 1.72 5.67
CA LYS A 100 20.77 0.92 5.69
C LYS A 100 21.35 0.82 4.29
N PHE A 101 22.60 1.25 4.12
CA PHE A 101 23.38 1.08 2.88
C PHE A 101 23.56 -0.38 2.44
N SER A 102 23.39 -1.34 3.33
CA SER A 102 23.28 -2.78 3.02
C SER A 102 21.96 -3.30 3.59
N CYS A 103 20.94 -3.21 2.79
CA CYS A 103 19.62 -3.71 3.11
C CYS A 103 19.52 -5.18 2.68
N ASP A 104 18.97 -6.03 3.54
CA ASP A 104 18.80 -7.46 3.27
C ASP A 104 17.81 -7.72 2.11
N HIS A 105 17.04 -6.72 1.71
CA HIS A 105 16.11 -6.79 0.56
C HIS A 105 16.83 -6.72 -0.78
N ILE A 106 18.00 -6.03 -0.86
CA ILE A 106 18.73 -5.85 -2.12
C ILE A 106 19.26 -7.20 -2.62
N GLY A 107 18.97 -7.52 -3.88
CA GLY A 107 19.34 -8.76 -4.53
C GLY A 107 18.33 -9.91 -4.34
N GLN A 108 17.28 -9.72 -3.53
CA GLN A 108 16.16 -10.64 -3.48
C GLN A 108 15.28 -10.48 -4.72
N THR A 109 14.54 -11.53 -5.07
CA THR A 109 13.69 -11.55 -6.27
C THR A 109 12.22 -11.60 -5.87
N VAL A 110 11.43 -10.73 -6.46
CA VAL A 110 9.97 -10.71 -6.34
C VAL A 110 9.36 -11.86 -7.15
N ASP A 111 8.18 -12.34 -6.73
CA ASP A 111 7.48 -13.43 -7.42
C ASP A 111 7.19 -13.06 -8.88
N PRO A 112 7.58 -13.91 -9.86
CA PRO A 112 7.28 -13.68 -11.27
C PRO A 112 5.79 -13.56 -11.59
N VAL A 113 4.92 -14.17 -10.77
CA VAL A 113 3.45 -14.06 -10.95
C VAL A 113 3.01 -12.62 -10.69
N LEU A 114 3.53 -12.01 -9.62
CA LEU A 114 3.26 -10.62 -9.28
C LEU A 114 3.74 -9.65 -10.38
N LEU A 115 4.95 -9.88 -10.90
CA LEU A 115 5.48 -9.06 -11.99
C LEU A 115 4.60 -9.14 -13.24
N ALA A 116 4.11 -10.34 -13.57
CA ALA A 116 3.22 -10.53 -14.71
C ALA A 116 1.87 -9.80 -14.53
N GLU A 117 1.35 -9.72 -13.30
CA GLU A 117 0.13 -8.96 -12.99
C GLU A 117 0.36 -7.46 -13.14
N ILE A 118 1.47 -6.94 -12.62
CA ILE A 118 1.84 -5.51 -12.76
C ILE A 118 2.02 -5.15 -14.24
N GLN A 119 2.70 -6.00 -15.01
CA GLN A 119 2.90 -5.78 -16.44
C GLN A 119 1.59 -5.77 -17.24
N LYS A 120 0.61 -6.58 -16.83
CA LYS A 120 -0.68 -6.67 -17.50
C LYS A 120 -1.59 -5.49 -17.19
N ASP A 121 -1.69 -5.11 -15.91
CA ASP A 121 -2.70 -4.18 -15.40
C ASP A 121 -2.12 -2.78 -15.11
N GLY A 122 -0.78 -2.60 -15.23
CA GLY A 122 -0.04 -1.36 -15.00
C GLY A 122 0.21 -1.05 -13.53
N SER A 123 -0.66 -1.52 -12.64
CA SER A 123 -0.55 -1.36 -11.18
C SER A 123 -1.13 -2.56 -10.46
N TRP A 124 -0.69 -2.77 -9.23
CA TRP A 124 -1.11 -3.89 -8.39
C TRP A 124 -1.21 -3.47 -6.93
N TYR A 125 -2.11 -4.13 -6.18
CA TYR A 125 -2.30 -3.90 -4.75
C TYR A 125 -2.82 -5.16 -4.08
N GLU A 126 -2.11 -5.64 -3.05
CA GLU A 126 -2.50 -6.81 -2.26
C GLU A 126 -1.85 -6.80 -0.87
N GLU A 127 -2.43 -7.54 0.08
CA GLU A 127 -1.81 -7.88 1.35
C GLU A 127 -0.98 -9.15 1.20
N THR A 128 0.35 -9.04 1.22
CA THR A 128 1.27 -10.15 0.99
C THR A 128 2.57 -9.98 1.77
N SER A 129 3.30 -11.08 1.93
CA SER A 129 4.68 -11.08 2.47
C SER A 129 5.76 -10.87 1.39
N LEU A 130 5.36 -10.58 0.15
CA LEU A 130 6.24 -10.39 -1.00
C LEU A 130 7.28 -11.53 -1.13
N SER A 131 6.81 -12.74 -1.37
CA SER A 131 7.67 -13.94 -1.51
C SER A 131 8.55 -14.23 -0.28
N SER A 132 8.06 -13.93 0.91
CA SER A 132 8.79 -14.05 2.19
C SER A 132 9.92 -13.04 2.38
N ILE A 133 9.92 -11.94 1.63
CA ILE A 133 10.81 -10.79 1.87
C ILE A 133 10.47 -10.14 3.22
N TYR A 134 9.17 -10.12 3.56
CA TYR A 134 8.69 -9.67 4.86
C TYR A 134 8.26 -10.85 5.73
N ASP A 135 8.55 -10.79 7.02
CA ASP A 135 8.17 -11.81 8.01
C ASP A 135 6.65 -11.91 8.19
N GLU A 136 5.94 -10.79 8.02
CA GLU A 136 4.49 -10.70 8.14
C GLU A 136 3.88 -10.08 6.88
N PRO A 137 2.64 -10.48 6.51
CA PRO A 137 1.93 -9.84 5.41
C PRO A 137 1.75 -8.34 5.65
N ARG A 138 1.95 -7.55 4.59
CA ARG A 138 1.76 -6.10 4.57
C ARG A 138 0.95 -5.72 3.35
N TYR A 139 0.31 -4.57 3.41
CA TYR A 139 -0.30 -3.98 2.22
C TYR A 139 0.80 -3.44 1.33
N LEU A 140 0.81 -3.90 0.08
CA LEU A 140 1.79 -3.52 -0.92
C LEU A 140 1.07 -3.01 -2.16
N ALA A 141 1.65 -2.00 -2.80
CA ALA A 141 1.25 -1.54 -4.12
C ALA A 141 2.46 -1.58 -5.04
N GLY A 142 2.27 -2.05 -6.25
CA GLY A 142 3.28 -2.11 -7.29
C GLY A 142 2.89 -1.26 -8.50
N GLN A 143 3.87 -0.64 -9.13
CA GLN A 143 3.73 0.17 -10.32
C GLN A 143 4.87 -0.16 -11.28
N MET A 144 4.57 -0.25 -12.57
CA MET A 144 5.59 -0.45 -13.61
C MET A 144 6.44 0.80 -13.76
N LEU A 145 7.76 0.63 -13.84
CA LEU A 145 8.69 1.72 -14.12
C LEU A 145 8.97 1.79 -15.63
N LEU A 146 8.78 2.97 -16.19
CA LEU A 146 9.06 3.25 -17.59
C LEU A 146 10.18 4.25 -17.73
N ALA A 147 11.05 4.07 -18.73
CA ALA A 147 12.00 5.09 -19.13
C ALA A 147 11.28 6.21 -19.90
N SER A 148 11.96 7.32 -20.10
CA SER A 148 11.42 8.49 -20.82
C SER A 148 11.04 8.21 -22.29
N ASP A 149 11.54 7.13 -22.88
CA ASP A 149 11.18 6.64 -24.20
C ASP A 149 10.05 5.61 -24.20
N GLY A 150 9.53 5.27 -23.02
CA GLY A 150 8.46 4.30 -22.78
C GLY A 150 8.92 2.83 -22.72
N GLU A 151 10.23 2.57 -22.69
CA GLU A 151 10.76 1.23 -22.43
C GLU A 151 10.58 0.88 -20.95
N GLN A 152 10.21 -0.37 -20.66
CA GLN A 152 10.11 -0.85 -19.27
C GLN A 152 11.52 -1.04 -18.68
N ILE A 153 11.77 -0.40 -17.55
CA ILE A 153 13.04 -0.48 -16.82
C ILE A 153 12.92 -1.18 -15.45
N GLY A 154 11.71 -1.40 -15.00
CA GLY A 154 11.45 -2.10 -13.76
C GLY A 154 9.97 -2.29 -13.44
#